data_67f7e428964594ec4dd2a51ae9f52bf2
#
_entry.id   67f7e428964594ec4dd2a51ae9f52bf2
#
_cell.length_a   1.000
_cell.length_b   1.000
_cell.length_c   1.000
_cell.angle_alpha   90.00
_cell.angle_beta   90.00
_cell.angle_gamma   90.00
#
_symmetry.space_group_name_H-M   'P 1'
#
loop_
_entity.id
_entity.type
_entity.pdbx_description
1 polymer ?
#
loop_
_entity_poly.entity_id
_entity_poly.type
_entity_poly.pdbx_seq_one_letter_code
_entity_poly.pdbx_strand_id
1 'polypeptide(L)'
;MGFPLSYDIVAPQMRSLQKLETALQRLDLRWEVIDTTARIVCPGEAAGFLHTLDQTRTAFATLAQEMVEHIATTHLSNRMGDLASRAQVAIDILVRNLFERTADVGFIATDGPLVAFVEAAAVQGDPDAATLLRQRLQEYRAKYTVYDDIL
;
A
#
# COMPACT_ATOMS: atom_id res chain seq x y z
N MET A 1 14.38 8.08 -2.89
CA MET A 1 14.65 7.24 -4.08
C MET A 1 13.32 6.74 -4.60
N GLY A 2 12.76 7.41 -5.62
CA GLY A 2 11.53 6.96 -6.28
C GLY A 2 11.92 5.94 -7.33
N PHE A 3 11.42 4.71 -7.22
CA PHE A 3 11.44 3.78 -8.34
C PHE A 3 10.51 4.34 -9.42
N PRO A 4 10.98 4.57 -10.65
CA PRO A 4 10.10 4.88 -11.76
C PRO A 4 9.30 3.61 -12.07
N LEU A 5 8.12 3.50 -11.48
CA LEU A 5 7.16 2.48 -11.90
C LEU A 5 6.67 2.90 -13.28
N SER A 6 7.21 2.26 -14.29
CA SER A 6 6.84 2.49 -15.68
C SER A 6 5.38 2.06 -15.91
N TYR A 7 4.65 2.85 -16.69
CA TYR A 7 3.30 2.53 -17.21
C TYR A 7 3.21 1.06 -17.67
N ASP A 8 4.23 0.58 -18.37
CA ASP A 8 4.29 -0.77 -18.93
C ASP A 8 4.20 -1.89 -17.88
N ILE A 9 4.57 -1.62 -16.62
CA ILE A 9 4.50 -2.60 -15.53
C ILE A 9 3.10 -2.62 -14.89
N VAL A 10 2.42 -1.47 -14.87
CA VAL A 10 1.17 -1.30 -14.11
C VAL A 10 -0.06 -1.47 -14.98
N ALA A 11 -0.02 -1.00 -16.22
CA ALA A 11 -1.14 -1.08 -17.16
C ALA A 11 -1.71 -2.50 -17.34
N PRO A 12 -0.89 -3.57 -17.47
CA PRO A 12 -1.40 -4.93 -17.60
C PRO A 12 -2.20 -5.44 -16.39
N GLN A 13 -2.03 -4.82 -15.23
CA GLN A 13 -2.72 -5.21 -13.99
C GLN A 13 -4.05 -4.46 -13.80
N MET A 14 -4.33 -3.45 -14.62
CA MET A 14 -5.52 -2.61 -14.52
C MET A 14 -6.55 -2.97 -15.58
N ARG A 15 -7.53 -3.81 -15.23
CA ARG A 15 -8.60 -4.26 -16.16
C ARG A 15 -9.37 -3.11 -16.82
N SER A 16 -9.52 -1.98 -16.15
CA SER A 16 -10.19 -0.79 -16.68
C SER A 16 -9.38 -0.16 -17.81
N LEU A 17 -8.06 -0.07 -17.65
CA LEU A 17 -7.17 0.43 -18.70
C LEU A 17 -7.13 -0.50 -19.91
N GLN A 18 -7.03 -1.81 -19.71
CA GLN A 18 -7.08 -2.79 -20.81
C GLN A 18 -8.36 -2.67 -21.63
N LYS A 19 -9.52 -2.46 -20.98
CA LYS A 19 -10.79 -2.24 -21.69
C LYS A 19 -10.76 -0.95 -22.49
N LEU A 20 -10.20 0.10 -21.93
CA LEU A 20 -10.08 1.39 -22.60
C LEU A 20 -9.14 1.31 -23.82
N GLU A 21 -7.97 0.70 -23.66
CA GLU A 21 -7.01 0.44 -24.76
C GLU A 21 -7.66 -0.37 -25.88
N THR A 22 -8.37 -1.45 -25.51
CA THR A 22 -9.12 -2.26 -26.50
C THR A 22 -10.19 -1.45 -27.23
N ALA A 23 -10.88 -0.54 -26.53
CA ALA A 23 -11.87 0.33 -27.14
C ALA A 23 -11.23 1.34 -28.10
N LEU A 24 -10.09 1.91 -27.73
CA LEU A 24 -9.31 2.83 -28.57
C LEU A 24 -8.79 2.13 -29.84
N GLN A 25 -8.27 0.92 -29.72
CA GLN A 25 -7.83 0.12 -30.87
C GLN A 25 -9.00 -0.18 -31.83
N ARG A 26 -10.18 -0.52 -31.30
CA ARG A 26 -11.38 -0.72 -32.14
C ARG A 26 -11.82 0.56 -32.84
N LEU A 27 -11.68 1.70 -32.18
CA LEU A 27 -12.00 2.97 -32.75
C LEU A 27 -11.03 3.33 -33.87
N ASP A 28 -9.76 3.08 -33.68
CA ASP A 28 -8.71 3.30 -34.69
C ASP A 28 -8.95 2.46 -35.96
N LEU A 29 -9.29 1.19 -35.80
CA LEU A 29 -9.70 0.33 -36.91
C LEU A 29 -10.93 0.88 -37.68
N ARG A 30 -11.90 1.50 -37.02
CA ARG A 30 -13.07 2.12 -37.68
C ARG A 30 -12.66 3.37 -38.47
N TRP A 31 -11.74 4.16 -37.93
CA TRP A 31 -11.19 5.30 -38.67
C TRP A 31 -10.50 4.86 -39.97
N GLU A 32 -9.72 3.78 -39.91
CA GLU A 32 -9.04 3.21 -41.08
C GLU A 32 -10.03 2.70 -42.14
N VAL A 33 -11.12 2.07 -41.73
CA VAL A 33 -12.20 1.68 -42.64
C VAL A 33 -12.87 2.90 -43.32
N ILE A 34 -13.14 3.95 -42.55
CA ILE A 34 -13.74 5.18 -43.07
C ILE A 34 -12.79 5.84 -44.08
N ASP A 35 -11.50 5.98 -43.76
CA ASP A 35 -10.51 6.55 -44.66
C ASP A 35 -10.41 5.77 -45.98
N THR A 36 -10.27 4.44 -45.86
CA THR A 36 -10.19 3.57 -47.04
C THR A 36 -11.43 3.63 -47.91
N THR A 37 -12.62 3.61 -47.28
CA THR A 37 -13.89 3.71 -48.00
C THR A 37 -14.04 5.05 -48.72
N ALA A 38 -13.68 6.15 -48.05
CA ALA A 38 -13.76 7.48 -48.66
C ALA A 38 -12.81 7.64 -49.86
N ARG A 39 -11.63 7.06 -49.83
CA ARG A 39 -10.67 7.05 -50.96
C ARG A 39 -11.20 6.26 -52.13
N ILE A 40 -11.95 5.19 -51.93
CA ILE A 40 -12.51 4.36 -52.98
C ILE A 40 -13.75 5.01 -53.60
N VAL A 41 -14.64 5.58 -52.79
CA VAL A 41 -15.95 6.09 -53.25
C VAL A 41 -15.84 7.48 -53.83
N CYS A 42 -14.97 8.37 -53.30
CA CYS A 42 -14.87 9.77 -53.70
C CYS A 42 -13.42 10.20 -53.95
N PRO A 43 -12.71 9.67 -54.95
CA PRO A 43 -11.27 9.89 -55.10
C PRO A 43 -10.87 11.33 -55.43
N GLY A 44 -11.77 12.16 -55.98
CA GLY A 44 -11.47 13.56 -56.39
C GLY A 44 -11.84 14.62 -55.34
N GLU A 45 -12.92 14.43 -54.60
CA GLU A 45 -13.45 15.42 -53.65
C GLU A 45 -12.99 15.15 -52.19
N ALA A 46 -12.55 13.96 -51.94
CA ALA A 46 -12.21 13.49 -50.56
C ALA A 46 -10.88 14.02 -50.03
N ALA A 47 -9.97 14.53 -50.86
CA ALA A 47 -8.61 14.85 -50.44
C ALA A 47 -8.52 15.88 -49.30
N GLY A 48 -9.32 16.96 -49.35
CA GLY A 48 -9.34 17.96 -48.27
C GLY A 48 -10.01 17.46 -47.01
N PHE A 49 -11.07 16.69 -47.13
CA PHE A 49 -11.78 16.06 -46.02
C PHE A 49 -10.90 15.02 -45.33
N LEU A 50 -10.24 14.15 -46.11
CA LEU A 50 -9.36 13.10 -45.59
C LEU A 50 -8.16 13.67 -44.84
N HIS A 51 -7.60 14.79 -45.29
CA HIS A 51 -6.52 15.45 -44.54
C HIS A 51 -7.00 15.95 -43.17
N THR A 52 -8.17 16.59 -43.09
CA THR A 52 -8.75 17.04 -41.82
C THR A 52 -9.11 15.85 -40.91
N LEU A 53 -9.59 14.76 -41.52
CA LEU A 53 -9.92 13.53 -40.80
C LEU A 53 -8.67 12.89 -40.17
N ASP A 54 -7.56 12.82 -40.91
CA ASP A 54 -6.28 12.28 -40.45
C ASP A 54 -5.69 13.14 -39.32
N GLN A 55 -5.74 14.45 -39.44
CA GLN A 55 -5.34 15.36 -38.37
C GLN A 55 -6.18 15.14 -37.09
N THR A 56 -7.50 15.00 -37.24
CA THR A 56 -8.42 14.77 -36.14
C THR A 56 -8.15 13.41 -35.46
N ARG A 57 -7.93 12.37 -36.28
CA ARG A 57 -7.56 11.03 -35.80
C ARG A 57 -6.29 11.08 -34.98
N THR A 58 -5.24 11.73 -35.49
CA THR A 58 -3.94 11.85 -34.83
C THR A 58 -4.06 12.62 -33.52
N ALA A 59 -4.75 13.76 -33.53
CA ALA A 59 -4.97 14.56 -32.32
C ALA A 59 -5.78 13.79 -31.27
N PHE A 60 -6.80 13.05 -31.70
CA PHE A 60 -7.59 12.19 -30.79
C PHE A 60 -6.77 11.05 -30.20
N ALA A 61 -5.95 10.37 -31.02
CA ALA A 61 -5.10 9.28 -30.56
C ALA A 61 -4.09 9.77 -29.51
N THR A 62 -3.46 10.91 -29.75
CA THR A 62 -2.53 11.55 -28.81
C THR A 62 -3.22 11.89 -27.49
N LEU A 63 -4.36 12.58 -27.55
CA LEU A 63 -5.14 12.95 -26.36
C LEU A 63 -5.60 11.71 -25.58
N ALA A 64 -6.07 10.68 -26.27
CA ALA A 64 -6.51 9.45 -25.65
C ALA A 64 -5.36 8.73 -24.93
N GLN A 65 -4.18 8.69 -25.54
CA GLN A 65 -2.99 8.12 -24.93
C GLN A 65 -2.55 8.90 -23.69
N GLU A 66 -2.51 10.23 -23.76
CA GLU A 66 -2.20 11.08 -22.61
C GLU A 66 -3.18 10.87 -21.46
N MET A 67 -4.47 10.75 -21.76
CA MET A 67 -5.51 10.46 -20.76
C MET A 67 -5.30 9.09 -20.09
N VAL A 68 -5.02 8.05 -20.87
CA VAL A 68 -4.75 6.70 -20.34
C VAL A 68 -3.56 6.71 -19.42
N GLU A 69 -2.47 7.36 -19.83
CA GLU A 69 -1.25 7.49 -19.04
C GLU A 69 -1.49 8.29 -17.75
N HIS A 70 -2.24 9.37 -17.83
CA HIS A 70 -2.61 10.17 -16.67
C HIS A 70 -3.49 9.40 -15.68
N ILE A 71 -4.46 8.62 -16.16
CA ILE A 71 -5.30 7.76 -15.30
C ILE A 71 -4.43 6.70 -14.61
N ALA A 72 -3.52 6.06 -15.34
CA ALA A 72 -2.64 5.04 -14.80
C ALA A 72 -1.72 5.61 -13.70
N THR A 73 -1.07 6.73 -13.97
CA THR A 73 -0.16 7.38 -13.02
C THR A 73 -0.88 7.89 -11.76
N THR A 74 -2.05 8.49 -11.93
CA THR A 74 -2.88 8.97 -10.81
C THR A 74 -3.35 7.80 -9.94
N HIS A 75 -3.83 6.72 -10.57
CA HIS A 75 -4.26 5.54 -9.83
C HIS A 75 -3.11 4.90 -9.04
N LEU A 76 -1.93 4.81 -9.64
CA LEU A 76 -0.73 4.29 -8.99
C LEU A 76 -0.32 5.18 -7.80
N SER A 77 -0.28 6.49 -8.00
CA SER A 77 0.04 7.45 -6.94
C SER A 77 -0.91 7.32 -5.75
N ASN A 78 -2.21 7.22 -6.00
CA ASN A 78 -3.21 7.03 -4.96
C ASN A 78 -3.02 5.70 -4.20
N ARG A 79 -2.71 4.62 -4.91
CA ARG A 79 -2.44 3.31 -4.28
C ARG A 79 -1.17 3.33 -3.44
N MET A 80 -0.12 3.98 -3.91
CA MET A 80 1.11 4.13 -3.14
C MET A 80 0.89 4.97 -1.89
N GLY A 81 0.10 6.05 -1.98
CA GLY A 81 -0.29 6.86 -0.84
C GLY A 81 -1.08 6.08 0.22
N ASP A 82 -2.05 5.27 -0.21
CA ASP A 82 -2.82 4.40 0.68
C ASP A 82 -1.92 3.36 1.38
N LEU A 83 -1.03 2.71 0.65
CA LEU A 83 -0.08 1.75 1.21
C LEU A 83 0.90 2.41 2.19
N ALA A 84 1.42 3.58 1.85
CA ALA A 84 2.31 4.34 2.74
C ALA A 84 1.60 4.73 4.05
N SER A 85 0.35 5.19 3.97
CA SER A 85 -0.46 5.52 5.14
C SER A 85 -0.71 4.30 6.03
N ARG A 86 -1.04 3.16 5.44
CA ARG A 86 -1.23 1.91 6.20
C ARG A 86 0.06 1.41 6.84
N ALA A 87 1.18 1.52 6.13
CA ALA A 87 2.49 1.17 6.67
C ALA A 87 2.86 2.07 7.85
N GLN A 88 2.59 3.37 7.75
CA GLN A 88 2.83 4.31 8.85
C GLN A 88 2.01 3.96 10.09
N VAL A 89 0.72 3.67 9.94
CA VAL A 89 -0.14 3.22 11.06
C VAL A 89 0.42 1.95 11.70
N ALA A 90 0.87 0.97 10.91
CA ALA A 90 1.47 -0.25 11.44
C ALA A 90 2.76 0.02 12.21
N ILE A 91 3.60 0.94 11.72
CA ILE A 91 4.83 1.37 12.41
C ILE A 91 4.48 2.07 13.73
N ASP A 92 3.51 2.96 13.73
CA ASP A 92 3.09 3.70 14.93
C ASP A 92 2.56 2.74 16.01
N ILE A 93 1.77 1.73 15.62
CA ILE A 93 1.29 0.67 16.52
C ILE A 93 2.49 -0.12 17.09
N LEU A 94 3.44 -0.50 16.25
CA LEU A 94 4.65 -1.22 16.67
C LEU A 94 5.49 -0.40 17.65
N VAL A 95 5.75 0.86 17.32
CA VAL A 95 6.53 1.77 18.19
C VAL A 95 5.83 1.94 19.54
N ARG A 96 4.53 2.16 19.52
CA ARG A 96 3.73 2.28 20.75
C ARG A 96 3.80 1.01 21.59
N ASN A 97 3.61 -0.16 20.97
CA ASN A 97 3.68 -1.44 21.68
C ASN A 97 5.07 -1.67 22.30
N LEU A 98 6.14 -1.36 21.57
CA LEU A 98 7.51 -1.48 22.10
C LEU A 98 7.75 -0.51 23.25
N PHE A 99 7.26 0.72 23.16
CA PHE A 99 7.35 1.69 24.24
C PHE A 99 6.61 1.23 25.50
N GLU A 100 5.38 0.74 25.33
CA GLU A 100 4.58 0.19 26.44
C GLU A 100 5.30 -1.00 27.10
N ARG A 101 5.88 -1.93 26.31
CA ARG A 101 6.66 -3.05 26.85
C ARG A 101 7.90 -2.60 27.61
N THR A 102 8.60 -1.59 27.12
CA THR A 102 9.77 -1.03 27.81
C THR A 102 9.36 -0.40 29.15
N ALA A 103 8.23 0.31 29.17
CA ALA A 103 7.68 0.90 30.39
C ALA A 103 7.26 -0.18 31.39
N ASP A 104 6.62 -1.28 30.94
CA ASP A 104 6.23 -2.41 31.79
C ASP A 104 7.45 -3.08 32.43
N VAL A 105 8.53 -3.31 31.68
CA VAL A 105 9.78 -3.86 32.21
C VAL A 105 10.40 -2.90 33.24
N GLY A 106 10.41 -1.61 32.95
CA GLY A 106 10.89 -0.58 33.89
C GLY A 106 10.07 -0.57 35.19
N PHE A 107 8.75 -0.74 35.09
CA PHE A 107 7.86 -0.81 36.24
C PHE A 107 8.12 -2.08 37.09
N ILE A 108 8.25 -3.23 36.45
CA ILE A 108 8.58 -4.50 37.14
C ILE A 108 9.95 -4.38 37.84
N ALA A 109 10.94 -3.80 37.19
CA ALA A 109 12.28 -3.60 37.73
C ALA A 109 12.33 -2.66 38.95
N THR A 110 11.32 -1.83 39.14
CA THR A 110 11.22 -0.88 40.27
C THR A 110 10.16 -1.28 41.30
N ASP A 111 9.47 -2.41 41.12
CA ASP A 111 8.49 -2.93 42.08
C ASP A 111 9.22 -3.35 43.35
N GLY A 112 8.95 -2.66 44.47
CA GLY A 112 9.66 -2.86 45.74
C GLY A 112 9.64 -4.30 46.25
N PRO A 113 8.49 -4.98 46.27
CA PRO A 113 8.41 -6.41 46.62
C PRO A 113 9.28 -7.33 45.74
N LEU A 114 9.34 -7.07 44.40
CA LEU A 114 10.19 -7.84 43.51
C LEU A 114 11.68 -7.60 43.75
N VAL A 115 12.07 -6.34 43.92
CA VAL A 115 13.47 -5.96 44.24
C VAL A 115 13.88 -6.59 45.56
N ALA A 116 13.07 -6.47 46.63
CA ALA A 116 13.37 -7.06 47.93
C ALA A 116 13.48 -8.60 47.87
N PHE A 117 12.65 -9.26 47.03
CA PHE A 117 12.76 -10.69 46.81
C PHE A 117 14.08 -11.07 46.13
N VAL A 118 14.46 -10.37 45.06
CA VAL A 118 15.72 -10.67 44.35
C VAL A 118 16.92 -10.48 45.29
N GLU A 119 16.91 -9.42 46.09
CA GLU A 119 17.96 -9.18 47.11
C GLU A 119 17.99 -10.28 48.20
N ALA A 120 16.84 -10.70 48.70
CA ALA A 120 16.70 -11.75 49.68
C ALA A 120 17.06 -13.15 49.12
N ALA A 121 16.62 -13.46 47.91
CA ALA A 121 16.93 -14.72 47.23
C ALA A 121 18.41 -14.86 46.90
N ALA A 122 19.09 -13.77 46.62
CA ALA A 122 20.56 -13.78 46.46
C ALA A 122 21.32 -14.15 47.75
N VAL A 123 20.66 -14.03 48.90
CA VAL A 123 21.27 -14.25 50.22
C VAL A 123 20.80 -15.55 50.91
N GLN A 124 19.53 -15.97 50.75
CA GLN A 124 18.94 -17.04 51.60
C GLN A 124 17.80 -17.80 50.92
N GLY A 125 17.84 -18.42 49.86
CA GLY A 125 16.87 -19.34 49.25
C GLY A 125 15.55 -19.64 50.01
N ASP A 126 14.74 -18.63 50.35
CA ASP A 126 13.51 -18.77 51.14
C ASP A 126 12.35 -19.25 50.24
N PRO A 127 11.76 -20.43 50.47
CA PRO A 127 10.66 -20.97 49.65
C PRO A 127 9.36 -20.14 49.75
N ASP A 128 9.12 -19.45 50.86
CA ASP A 128 7.93 -18.62 51.02
C ASP A 128 8.03 -17.35 50.15
N ALA A 129 9.22 -16.79 50.04
CA ALA A 129 9.48 -15.65 49.16
C ALA A 129 9.25 -16.01 47.66
N ALA A 130 9.59 -17.23 47.26
CA ALA A 130 9.34 -17.71 45.88
C ALA A 130 7.83 -17.80 45.55
N THR A 131 7.01 -18.18 46.57
CA THR A 131 5.55 -18.24 46.40
C THR A 131 4.95 -16.84 46.25
N LEU A 132 5.44 -15.90 47.03
CA LEU A 132 4.98 -14.49 46.98
C LEU A 132 5.35 -13.83 45.65
N LEU A 133 6.55 -14.10 45.14
CA LEU A 133 6.98 -13.64 43.81
C LEU A 133 6.07 -14.19 42.73
N ARG A 134 5.81 -15.51 42.73
CA ARG A 134 4.94 -16.15 41.74
C ARG A 134 3.54 -15.54 41.74
N GLN A 135 2.97 -15.31 42.91
CA GLN A 135 1.69 -14.66 43.05
C GLN A 135 1.74 -13.26 42.45
N ARG A 136 2.75 -12.47 42.71
CA ARG A 136 2.91 -11.10 42.22
C ARG A 136 3.04 -11.06 40.71
N LEU A 137 3.81 -11.98 40.13
CA LEU A 137 3.94 -12.10 38.67
C LEU A 137 2.63 -12.56 38.02
N GLN A 138 1.85 -13.43 38.67
CA GLN A 138 0.51 -13.81 38.21
C GLN A 138 -0.48 -12.65 38.25
N GLU A 139 -0.45 -11.80 39.28
CA GLU A 139 -1.25 -10.56 39.34
C GLU A 139 -0.90 -9.62 38.18
N TYR A 140 0.39 -9.51 37.88
CA TYR A 140 0.88 -8.73 36.71
C TYR A 140 0.36 -9.28 35.42
N ARG A 141 0.51 -10.58 35.19
CA ARG A 141 0.01 -11.25 34.00
C ARG A 141 -1.51 -11.09 33.84
N ALA A 142 -2.27 -11.22 34.92
CA ALA A 142 -3.72 -11.06 34.90
C ALA A 142 -4.17 -9.63 34.55
N LYS A 143 -3.36 -8.63 34.86
CA LYS A 143 -3.64 -7.22 34.57
C LYS A 143 -3.38 -6.85 33.10
N TYR A 144 -2.44 -7.52 32.46
CA TYR A 144 -2.00 -7.22 31.10
C TYR A 144 -2.27 -8.42 30.18
N THR A 145 -3.29 -8.31 29.34
CA THR A 145 -3.75 -9.39 28.42
C THR A 145 -2.79 -9.75 27.29
N VAL A 146 -1.64 -9.09 27.23
CA VAL A 146 -0.64 -9.25 26.15
C VAL A 146 0.52 -10.13 26.52
N TYR A 147 0.60 -10.62 27.77
CA TYR A 147 1.62 -11.57 28.21
C TYR A 147 1.03 -12.96 28.32
N ASP A 148 1.59 -13.90 27.57
CA ASP A 148 1.23 -15.33 27.70
C ASP A 148 1.82 -15.92 28.98
N ASP A 149 3.07 -15.53 29.28
CA ASP A 149 3.74 -15.92 30.52
C ASP A 149 4.83 -14.92 30.94
N ILE A 150 5.18 -14.93 32.23
CA ILE A 150 6.31 -14.18 32.81
C ILE A 150 7.14 -15.21 33.56
N LEU A 151 8.35 -15.47 33.05
CA LEU A 151 9.30 -16.44 33.55
C LEU A 151 10.37 -15.80 34.45
#